data_1dae0499b8ee9f070b6bf3a66c57211a
#
_entry.id   1dae0499b8ee9f070b6bf3a66c57211a
#
_cell.length_a   1.000
_cell.length_b   1.000
_cell.length_c   1.000
_cell.angle_alpha   90.00
_cell.angle_beta   90.00
_cell.angle_gamma   90.00
#
_symmetry.space_group_name_H-M   'P 1'
#
loop_
_entity.id
_entity.type
_entity.pdbx_description
1 polymer ?
#
loop_
_entity_poly.entity_id
_entity_poly.type
_entity_poly.pdbx_seq_one_letter_code
_entity_poly.pdbx_strand_id
1 'polypeptide(L)'
;MKKNLLAAVVLGLFMSLTSVVPAIASANDVSVQVNVQQNVKGSVNWEKGAEADVEAWGVGLPPENMPAARGTALARRAAIVDAYRQLAETIQGVQVDSETTMRDLAIESDVVNTKISALVKGARIVEETANDDGSYSVRMAIPLYGVKSVAAIAVPEVKEAILPEAAPEISEDYIPDSEVKEKAASYTGVIIDAEGLGLEGTFSPVIYDVNGRAIYGMRNIDKDFAISQGMVEYSSDLQAAASSSRAGANPLVIKAVSVRGGANSVNCVNVVVSVEDGDKILYANEKSSMLENKAVVFVK
;
A
#
# COMPACT_ATOMS: atom_id res chain seq x y z
N MET A 1 -65.74 19.48 18.63
CA MET A 1 -65.98 18.64 17.43
C MET A 1 -64.70 17.91 17.12
N LYS A 2 -64.81 16.56 17.08
CA LYS A 2 -63.75 15.60 16.87
C LYS A 2 -63.20 15.67 15.45
N LYS A 3 -61.91 15.40 15.21
CA LYS A 3 -61.45 14.57 14.11
C LYS A 3 -60.00 14.10 14.35
N ASN A 4 -59.88 12.80 14.48
CA ASN A 4 -58.66 11.99 14.54
C ASN A 4 -57.93 12.05 13.20
N LEU A 5 -56.60 12.00 13.21
CA LEU A 5 -55.82 11.61 12.08
C LEU A 5 -54.86 10.49 12.43
N LEU A 6 -55.08 9.34 11.84
CA LEU A 6 -54.30 8.10 11.98
C LEU A 6 -52.87 8.29 11.45
N ALA A 7 -51.93 7.78 12.22
CA ALA A 7 -50.57 7.48 11.76
C ALA A 7 -50.57 6.12 11.08
N ALA A 8 -50.17 6.05 9.81
CA ALA A 8 -49.96 4.80 9.09
C ALA A 8 -48.49 4.34 9.27
N VAL A 9 -48.31 3.25 9.97
CA VAL A 9 -47.04 2.50 10.06
C VAL A 9 -47.01 1.58 8.83
N VAL A 10 -46.03 1.80 7.94
CA VAL A 10 -45.73 0.88 6.85
C VAL A 10 -44.76 -0.17 7.34
N LEU A 11 -45.27 -1.36 7.62
CA LEU A 11 -44.51 -2.57 7.94
C LEU A 11 -44.08 -3.24 6.63
N GLY A 12 -42.80 -3.16 6.26
CA GLY A 12 -42.23 -3.86 5.13
C GLY A 12 -42.09 -5.35 5.43
N LEU A 13 -42.92 -6.17 4.77
CA LEU A 13 -42.91 -7.63 4.87
C LEU A 13 -41.83 -8.18 3.92
N PHE A 14 -40.74 -8.70 4.46
CA PHE A 14 -39.80 -9.51 3.69
C PHE A 14 -40.37 -10.90 3.48
N MET A 15 -40.83 -11.20 2.29
CA MET A 15 -41.18 -12.56 1.86
C MET A 15 -39.91 -13.33 1.49
N SER A 16 -39.49 -14.27 2.33
CA SER A 16 -38.54 -15.29 1.96
C SER A 16 -39.26 -16.37 1.13
N LEU A 17 -38.90 -16.45 -0.16
CA LEU A 17 -39.32 -17.59 -1.00
C LEU A 17 -38.48 -18.81 -0.62
N THR A 18 -39.05 -19.73 0.16
CA THR A 18 -38.54 -21.09 0.31
C THR A 18 -39.08 -21.95 -0.83
N SER A 19 -38.24 -22.24 -1.81
CA SER A 19 -38.55 -23.30 -2.78
C SER A 19 -38.29 -24.67 -2.14
N VAL A 20 -39.37 -25.41 -1.88
CA VAL A 20 -39.32 -26.82 -1.48
C VAL A 20 -39.05 -27.65 -2.73
N VAL A 21 -37.86 -28.26 -2.81
CA VAL A 21 -37.56 -29.31 -3.79
C VAL A 21 -37.74 -30.63 -3.11
N PRO A 22 -38.50 -31.62 -3.68
CA PRO A 22 -38.70 -32.90 -3.05
C PRO A 22 -37.42 -33.75 -3.04
N ALA A 23 -37.17 -34.38 -1.92
CA ALA A 23 -36.05 -35.28 -1.71
C ALA A 23 -36.21 -36.54 -2.57
N ILE A 24 -35.21 -36.82 -3.41
CA ILE A 24 -34.94 -38.16 -3.94
C ILE A 24 -33.70 -38.67 -3.19
N ALA A 25 -33.93 -39.68 -2.35
CA ALA A 25 -32.86 -40.37 -1.66
C ALA A 25 -32.10 -41.26 -2.64
N SER A 26 -30.78 -41.15 -2.72
CA SER A 26 -29.87 -42.31 -2.83
C SER A 26 -28.41 -41.90 -2.87
N ALA A 27 -27.64 -42.55 -2.00
CA ALA A 27 -26.24 -42.94 -2.13
C ALA A 27 -25.16 -41.85 -1.96
N ASN A 28 -24.46 -41.96 -0.83
CA ASN A 28 -23.06 -41.59 -0.61
C ASN A 28 -22.61 -40.19 -1.06
N ASP A 29 -23.14 -39.15 -0.46
CA ASP A 29 -22.50 -37.84 -0.45
C ASP A 29 -21.38 -37.84 0.60
N VAL A 30 -20.18 -38.17 0.14
CA VAL A 30 -18.97 -37.64 0.75
C VAL A 30 -18.98 -36.12 0.45
N SER A 31 -19.51 -35.35 1.38
CA SER A 31 -19.35 -33.91 1.35
C SER A 31 -17.88 -33.59 1.58
N VAL A 32 -17.10 -33.48 0.50
CA VAL A 32 -15.81 -32.81 0.51
C VAL A 32 -16.12 -31.35 0.82
N GLN A 33 -16.04 -31.00 2.09
CA GLN A 33 -15.95 -29.60 2.48
C GLN A 33 -14.62 -29.10 1.95
N VAL A 34 -14.63 -28.58 0.72
CA VAL A 34 -13.55 -27.75 0.22
C VAL A 34 -13.61 -26.50 1.07
N ASN A 35 -12.82 -26.50 2.13
CA ASN A 35 -12.49 -25.29 2.86
C ASN A 35 -11.67 -24.43 1.88
N VAL A 36 -12.36 -23.65 1.05
CA VAL A 36 -11.74 -22.58 0.28
C VAL A 36 -11.39 -21.51 1.32
N GLN A 37 -10.26 -21.73 2.00
CA GLN A 37 -9.58 -20.63 2.65
C GLN A 37 -9.38 -19.60 1.54
N GLN A 38 -9.99 -18.44 1.72
CA GLN A 38 -9.79 -17.30 0.84
C GLN A 38 -8.29 -17.15 0.69
N ASN A 39 -7.78 -17.44 -0.52
CA ASN A 39 -6.39 -17.26 -0.85
C ASN A 39 -6.03 -15.82 -0.50
N VAL A 40 -5.21 -15.63 0.51
CA VAL A 40 -4.55 -14.36 0.77
C VAL A 40 -3.69 -14.14 -0.46
N LYS A 41 -4.25 -13.44 -1.43
CA LYS A 41 -3.54 -12.92 -2.58
C LYS A 41 -2.40 -12.09 -2.01
N GLY A 42 -1.24 -12.07 -2.61
CA GLY A 42 -0.07 -11.40 -2.07
C GLY A 42 -0.32 -10.00 -1.49
N SER A 43 0.60 -9.53 -0.70
CA SER A 43 0.55 -8.23 -0.01
C SER A 43 1.79 -7.39 -0.34
N VAL A 44 1.65 -6.08 -0.23
CA VAL A 44 2.76 -5.13 -0.29
C VAL A 44 2.96 -4.55 1.10
N ASN A 45 4.09 -4.84 1.71
CA ASN A 45 4.41 -4.49 3.08
C ASN A 45 5.23 -3.19 3.12
N TRP A 46 4.56 -2.07 2.89
CA TRP A 46 5.18 -0.74 2.86
C TRP A 46 5.76 -0.33 4.21
N GLU A 47 5.15 -0.77 5.31
CA GLU A 47 5.46 -0.35 6.68
C GLU A 47 6.73 -1.00 7.27
N LYS A 48 7.39 -1.85 6.50
CA LYS A 48 8.64 -2.50 6.94
C LYS A 48 9.90 -1.64 6.70
N GLY A 49 9.75 -0.36 6.32
CA GLY A 49 10.87 0.53 6.06
C GLY A 49 11.85 -0.05 5.02
N ALA A 50 13.12 -0.19 5.38
CA ALA A 50 14.14 -0.75 4.47
C ALA A 50 13.93 -2.23 4.12
N GLU A 51 13.15 -2.97 4.91
CA GLU A 51 12.78 -4.37 4.67
C GLU A 51 11.44 -4.52 3.96
N ALA A 52 10.87 -3.42 3.46
CA ALA A 52 9.62 -3.41 2.69
C ALA A 52 9.72 -4.38 1.51
N ASP A 53 8.69 -5.17 1.33
CA ASP A 53 8.64 -6.23 0.32
C ASP A 53 7.25 -6.43 -0.25
N VAL A 54 7.21 -7.14 -1.37
CA VAL A 54 6.00 -7.74 -1.94
C VAL A 54 6.06 -9.23 -1.64
N GLU A 55 5.08 -9.73 -0.92
CA GLU A 55 4.98 -11.14 -0.56
C GLU A 55 3.77 -11.80 -1.22
N ALA A 56 3.88 -13.08 -1.47
CA ALA A 56 2.74 -13.88 -1.88
C ALA A 56 2.86 -15.34 -1.40
N TRP A 57 1.71 -15.91 -1.10
CA TRP A 57 1.56 -17.32 -0.79
C TRP A 57 1.12 -18.09 -2.02
N GLY A 58 1.71 -19.27 -2.20
CA GLY A 58 1.25 -20.26 -3.16
C GLY A 58 0.96 -21.57 -2.46
N VAL A 59 -0.06 -22.27 -2.94
CA VAL A 59 -0.46 -23.58 -2.44
C VAL A 59 -0.45 -24.60 -3.57
N GLY A 60 0.07 -25.79 -3.28
CA GLY A 60 0.07 -26.91 -4.20
C GLY A 60 -0.53 -28.15 -3.56
N LEU A 61 -1.36 -28.87 -4.32
CA LEU A 61 -1.95 -30.14 -3.90
C LEU A 61 -1.17 -31.31 -4.52
N PRO A 62 -1.02 -32.42 -3.77
CA PRO A 62 -0.45 -33.63 -4.34
C PRO A 62 -1.45 -34.24 -5.34
N PRO A 63 -0.97 -34.82 -6.45
CA PRO A 63 -1.82 -35.58 -7.35
C PRO A 63 -2.40 -36.82 -6.65
N GLU A 64 -3.62 -37.19 -7.02
CA GLU A 64 -4.26 -38.38 -6.52
C GLU A 64 -3.47 -39.65 -6.89
N ASN A 65 -3.58 -40.69 -6.06
CA ASN A 65 -3.01 -42.03 -6.28
C ASN A 65 -1.48 -42.06 -6.48
N MET A 66 -0.74 -41.14 -5.80
CA MET A 66 0.70 -41.07 -5.87
C MET A 66 1.38 -41.42 -4.54
N PRO A 67 2.56 -42.08 -4.53
CA PRO A 67 3.33 -42.26 -3.30
C PRO A 67 3.60 -40.93 -2.60
N ALA A 68 3.44 -40.88 -1.28
CA ALA A 68 3.48 -39.67 -0.47
C ALA A 68 4.69 -38.77 -0.78
N ALA A 69 5.92 -39.32 -0.78
CA ALA A 69 7.13 -38.56 -1.04
C ALA A 69 7.16 -37.89 -2.45
N ARG A 70 6.61 -38.57 -3.46
CA ARG A 70 6.51 -38.01 -4.81
C ARG A 70 5.39 -36.99 -4.91
N GLY A 71 4.27 -37.24 -4.23
CA GLY A 71 3.14 -36.33 -4.11
C GLY A 71 3.56 -35.01 -3.49
N THR A 72 4.26 -35.04 -2.34
CA THR A 72 4.79 -33.85 -1.65
C THR A 72 5.76 -33.05 -2.55
N ALA A 73 6.66 -33.72 -3.27
CA ALA A 73 7.59 -33.02 -4.16
C ALA A 73 6.89 -32.30 -5.34
N LEU A 74 5.79 -32.88 -5.84
CA LEU A 74 4.97 -32.24 -6.88
C LEU A 74 4.11 -31.12 -6.32
N ALA A 75 3.54 -31.31 -5.12
CA ALA A 75 2.79 -30.27 -4.42
C ALA A 75 3.68 -29.05 -4.13
N ARG A 76 4.93 -29.26 -3.67
CA ARG A 76 5.90 -28.18 -3.49
C ARG A 76 6.16 -27.40 -4.78
N ARG A 77 6.35 -28.10 -5.92
CA ARG A 77 6.55 -27.43 -7.21
C ARG A 77 5.33 -26.63 -7.63
N ALA A 78 4.13 -27.17 -7.43
CA ALA A 78 2.87 -26.48 -7.72
C ALA A 78 2.72 -25.22 -6.85
N ALA A 79 3.03 -25.32 -5.56
CA ALA A 79 3.00 -24.17 -4.63
C ALA A 79 3.96 -23.04 -5.08
N ILE A 80 5.18 -23.38 -5.49
CA ILE A 80 6.14 -22.40 -6.02
C ILE A 80 5.60 -21.70 -7.26
N VAL A 81 5.03 -22.45 -8.22
CA VAL A 81 4.44 -21.87 -9.43
C VAL A 81 3.27 -20.95 -9.11
N ASP A 82 2.41 -21.35 -8.16
CA ASP A 82 1.29 -20.54 -7.71
C ASP A 82 1.79 -19.27 -7.01
N ALA A 83 2.80 -19.35 -6.14
CA ALA A 83 3.41 -18.19 -5.50
C ALA A 83 3.99 -17.20 -6.54
N TYR A 84 4.67 -17.67 -7.58
CA TYR A 84 5.14 -16.79 -8.66
C TYR A 84 4.01 -16.07 -9.39
N ARG A 85 2.90 -16.76 -9.64
CA ARG A 85 1.71 -16.15 -10.28
C ARG A 85 1.12 -15.08 -9.38
N GLN A 86 0.94 -15.38 -8.09
CA GLN A 86 0.42 -14.41 -7.11
C GLN A 86 1.34 -13.19 -6.95
N LEU A 87 2.67 -13.38 -6.90
CA LEU A 87 3.62 -12.28 -6.88
C LEU A 87 3.50 -11.38 -8.11
N ALA A 88 3.40 -11.98 -9.30
CA ALA A 88 3.26 -11.22 -10.54
C ALA A 88 1.98 -10.38 -10.55
N GLU A 89 0.86 -10.95 -10.10
CA GLU A 89 -0.42 -10.25 -9.97
C GLU A 89 -0.34 -9.11 -8.93
N THR A 90 0.30 -9.36 -7.77
CA THR A 90 0.46 -8.37 -6.72
C THR A 90 1.32 -7.20 -7.18
N ILE A 91 2.47 -7.46 -7.81
CA ILE A 91 3.34 -6.41 -8.35
C ILE A 91 2.60 -5.54 -9.36
N GLN A 92 1.78 -6.12 -10.25
CA GLN A 92 1.00 -5.35 -11.21
C GLN A 92 0.04 -4.36 -10.55
N GLY A 93 -0.44 -4.65 -9.34
CA GLY A 93 -1.31 -3.75 -8.57
C GLY A 93 -0.58 -2.65 -7.80
N VAL A 94 0.77 -2.66 -7.75
CA VAL A 94 1.53 -1.65 -7.00
C VAL A 94 1.40 -0.28 -7.66
N GLN A 95 1.09 0.74 -6.84
CA GLN A 95 1.01 2.13 -7.29
C GLN A 95 2.42 2.71 -7.49
N VAL A 96 2.65 3.29 -8.66
CA VAL A 96 3.89 3.99 -9.01
C VAL A 96 3.80 5.45 -8.61
N ASP A 97 2.68 6.05 -8.94
CA ASP A 97 2.26 7.41 -8.60
C ASP A 97 0.73 7.47 -8.45
N SER A 98 0.15 8.66 -8.35
CA SER A 98 -1.28 8.85 -8.17
C SER A 98 -2.16 8.40 -9.34
N GLU A 99 -1.60 8.14 -10.52
CA GLU A 99 -2.35 7.81 -11.74
C GLU A 99 -1.90 6.52 -12.41
N THR A 100 -0.71 6.02 -12.06
CA THR A 100 -0.02 4.93 -12.76
C THR A 100 0.25 3.75 -11.84
N THR A 101 -0.08 2.56 -12.30
CA THR A 101 0.30 1.28 -11.65
C THR A 101 1.45 0.60 -12.39
N MET A 102 2.07 -0.40 -11.76
CA MET A 102 3.04 -1.26 -12.43
C MET A 102 2.45 -2.00 -13.63
N ARG A 103 1.13 -2.28 -13.62
CA ARG A 103 0.42 -2.87 -14.76
C ARG A 103 0.40 -1.92 -15.95
N ASP A 104 0.11 -0.65 -15.71
CA ASP A 104 0.05 0.35 -16.78
C ASP A 104 1.42 0.50 -17.43
N LEU A 105 2.50 0.56 -16.63
CA LEU A 105 3.87 0.58 -17.15
C LEU A 105 4.21 -0.67 -17.96
N ALA A 106 3.77 -1.86 -17.51
CA ALA A 106 4.01 -3.12 -18.22
C ALA A 106 3.25 -3.19 -19.56
N ILE A 107 2.09 -2.54 -19.67
CA ILE A 107 1.33 -2.44 -20.92
C ILE A 107 1.97 -1.42 -21.86
N GLU A 108 2.49 -0.31 -21.35
CA GLU A 108 3.12 0.75 -22.13
C GLU A 108 4.53 0.34 -22.64
N SER A 109 5.22 -0.60 -21.95
CA SER A 109 6.62 -0.94 -22.23
C SER A 109 6.95 -2.42 -22.08
N ASP A 110 7.32 -3.08 -23.18
CA ASP A 110 7.82 -4.45 -23.19
C ASP A 110 9.11 -4.60 -22.35
N VAL A 111 9.92 -3.54 -22.26
CA VAL A 111 11.14 -3.53 -21.43
C VAL A 111 10.76 -3.62 -19.95
N VAL A 112 9.78 -2.83 -19.49
CA VAL A 112 9.27 -2.89 -18.12
C VAL A 112 8.67 -4.26 -17.83
N ASN A 113 7.84 -4.79 -18.73
CA ASN A 113 7.25 -6.12 -18.58
C ASN A 113 8.33 -7.22 -18.47
N THR A 114 9.40 -7.12 -19.25
CA THR A 114 10.53 -8.03 -19.17
C THR A 114 11.27 -7.91 -17.83
N LYS A 115 11.50 -6.70 -17.35
CA LYS A 115 12.13 -6.44 -16.03
C LYS A 115 11.29 -7.02 -14.89
N ILE A 116 9.96 -6.82 -14.90
CA ILE A 116 9.04 -7.41 -13.91
C ILE A 116 9.14 -8.93 -13.93
N SER A 117 9.10 -9.54 -15.13
CA SER A 117 9.21 -10.98 -15.28
C SER A 117 10.54 -11.53 -14.74
N ALA A 118 11.65 -10.82 -14.96
CA ALA A 118 12.95 -11.17 -14.41
C ALA A 118 13.00 -11.03 -12.90
N LEU A 119 12.39 -9.97 -12.35
CA LEU A 119 12.31 -9.71 -10.92
C LEU A 119 11.51 -10.82 -10.21
N VAL A 120 10.35 -11.19 -10.75
CA VAL A 120 9.52 -12.29 -10.23
C VAL A 120 10.27 -13.60 -10.21
N LYS A 121 10.99 -13.94 -11.27
CA LYS A 121 11.84 -15.17 -11.33
C LYS A 121 12.96 -15.16 -10.29
N GLY A 122 13.39 -14.00 -9.83
CA GLY A 122 14.39 -13.80 -8.77
C GLY A 122 13.83 -13.80 -7.36
N ALA A 123 12.51 -14.01 -7.17
CA ALA A 123 11.89 -14.02 -5.86
C ALA A 123 12.48 -15.11 -4.95
N ARG A 124 12.64 -14.78 -3.67
CA ARG A 124 13.16 -15.71 -2.66
C ARG A 124 12.04 -16.42 -1.93
N ILE A 125 12.23 -17.69 -1.62
CA ILE A 125 11.36 -18.41 -0.68
C ILE A 125 11.72 -17.92 0.72
N VAL A 126 10.74 -17.42 1.47
CA VAL A 126 10.89 -16.96 2.85
C VAL A 126 10.31 -17.93 3.87
N GLU A 127 9.35 -18.74 3.43
CA GLU A 127 8.73 -19.77 4.26
C GLU A 127 8.18 -20.89 3.37
N GLU A 128 8.27 -22.12 3.85
CA GLU A 128 7.63 -23.27 3.19
C GLU A 128 7.21 -24.32 4.20
N THR A 129 6.05 -24.94 3.98
CA THR A 129 5.46 -25.92 4.91
C THR A 129 4.76 -27.03 4.14
N ALA A 130 5.04 -28.28 4.53
CA ALA A 130 4.23 -29.42 4.17
C ALA A 130 3.08 -29.53 5.18
N ASN A 131 1.85 -29.45 4.72
CA ASN A 131 0.66 -29.48 5.56
C ASN A 131 0.18 -30.91 5.82
N ASP A 132 -0.57 -31.14 6.90
CA ASP A 132 -1.06 -32.46 7.32
C ASP A 132 -2.04 -33.08 6.31
N ASP A 133 -2.73 -32.26 5.52
CA ASP A 133 -3.63 -32.68 4.45
C ASP A 133 -2.90 -33.11 3.16
N GLY A 134 -1.56 -33.10 3.18
CA GLY A 134 -0.71 -33.40 2.05
C GLY A 134 -0.48 -32.25 1.09
N SER A 135 -1.11 -31.11 1.28
CA SER A 135 -0.82 -29.88 0.52
C SER A 135 0.54 -29.31 0.92
N TYR A 136 1.05 -28.38 0.11
CA TYR A 136 2.29 -27.68 0.37
C TYR A 136 2.08 -26.19 0.22
N SER A 137 2.53 -25.41 1.19
CA SER A 137 2.44 -23.95 1.18
C SER A 137 3.83 -23.34 1.03
N VAL A 138 3.96 -22.31 0.20
CA VAL A 138 5.21 -21.57 0.00
C VAL A 138 4.91 -20.08 0.05
N ARG A 139 5.66 -19.33 0.87
CA ARG A 139 5.66 -17.88 0.86
C ARG A 139 6.93 -17.39 0.17
N MET A 140 6.75 -16.52 -0.82
CA MET A 140 7.84 -15.90 -1.56
C MET A 140 7.81 -14.38 -1.40
N ALA A 141 8.97 -13.75 -1.48
CA ALA A 141 9.10 -12.30 -1.34
C ALA A 141 10.05 -11.71 -2.37
N ILE A 142 9.75 -10.44 -2.72
CA ILE A 142 10.56 -9.58 -3.59
C ILE A 142 10.77 -8.27 -2.86
N PRO A 143 12.00 -7.72 -2.76
CA PRO A 143 12.24 -6.43 -2.13
C PRO A 143 11.46 -5.30 -2.83
N LEU A 144 10.89 -4.40 -2.03
CA LEU A 144 10.23 -3.21 -2.55
C LEU A 144 11.25 -2.14 -2.96
N TYR A 145 12.34 -1.99 -2.19
CA TYR A 145 13.42 -1.03 -2.38
C TYR A 145 14.76 -1.72 -2.64
N GLY A 146 15.70 -0.99 -3.27
CA GLY A 146 17.05 -1.45 -3.59
C GLY A 146 17.27 -1.76 -5.06
N VAL A 147 18.48 -2.20 -5.42
CA VAL A 147 18.92 -2.37 -6.82
C VAL A 147 18.13 -3.44 -7.58
N LYS A 148 17.71 -4.50 -6.91
CA LYS A 148 16.90 -5.60 -7.48
C LYS A 148 15.51 -5.59 -6.81
N SER A 149 14.73 -4.57 -7.08
CA SER A 149 13.47 -4.30 -6.41
C SER A 149 12.39 -3.80 -7.36
N VAL A 150 11.18 -3.68 -6.86
CA VAL A 150 10.07 -3.07 -7.59
C VAL A 150 10.37 -1.57 -7.85
N ALA A 151 10.93 -0.85 -6.87
CA ALA A 151 11.32 0.56 -6.99
C ALA A 151 12.32 0.81 -8.11
N ALA A 152 13.28 -0.11 -8.34
CA ALA A 152 14.26 0.01 -9.42
C ALA A 152 13.62 -0.04 -10.82
N ILE A 153 12.40 -0.56 -10.93
CA ILE A 153 11.63 -0.57 -12.17
C ILE A 153 10.68 0.64 -12.20
N ALA A 154 9.97 0.91 -11.10
CA ALA A 154 8.91 1.92 -11.01
C ALA A 154 9.43 3.36 -11.04
N VAL A 155 10.40 3.69 -10.18
CA VAL A 155 10.86 5.07 -9.94
C VAL A 155 11.40 5.76 -11.21
N PRO A 156 12.18 5.10 -12.09
CA PRO A 156 12.61 5.73 -13.35
C PRO A 156 11.47 6.13 -14.28
N GLU A 157 10.33 5.45 -14.18
CA GLU A 157 9.17 5.63 -15.06
C GLU A 157 8.14 6.65 -14.54
N VAL A 158 8.36 7.26 -13.35
CA VAL A 158 7.49 8.32 -12.82
C VAL A 158 7.48 9.49 -13.81
N LYS A 159 6.28 9.84 -14.28
CA LYS A 159 6.08 10.88 -15.30
C LYS A 159 6.29 12.29 -14.70
N GLU A 160 7.13 13.10 -15.31
CA GLU A 160 7.40 14.47 -14.84
C GLU A 160 6.14 15.35 -14.82
N ALA A 161 5.19 15.10 -15.71
CA ALA A 161 3.94 15.87 -15.81
C ALA A 161 3.07 15.85 -14.54
N ILE A 162 3.25 14.85 -13.67
CA ILE A 162 2.51 14.73 -12.41
C ILE A 162 3.30 15.21 -11.20
N LEU A 163 4.57 15.59 -11.39
CA LEU A 163 5.41 16.09 -10.31
C LEU A 163 5.10 17.57 -10.01
N PRO A 164 5.21 18.02 -8.75
CA PRO A 164 5.06 19.42 -8.39
C PRO A 164 6.02 20.31 -9.19
N GLU A 165 5.54 21.44 -9.74
CA GLU A 165 6.35 22.29 -10.65
C GLU A 165 7.40 23.15 -9.95
N ALA A 166 7.07 23.74 -8.80
CA ALA A 166 7.94 24.67 -8.09
C ALA A 166 8.10 24.27 -6.62
N ALA A 167 9.16 24.77 -6.00
CA ALA A 167 9.26 24.76 -4.55
C ALA A 167 8.10 25.58 -3.98
N PRO A 168 7.37 25.08 -2.97
CA PRO A 168 6.27 25.81 -2.38
C PRO A 168 6.78 26.99 -1.55
N GLU A 169 6.07 28.11 -1.61
CA GLU A 169 6.35 29.28 -0.78
C GLU A 169 5.41 29.29 0.45
N ILE A 170 5.90 29.83 1.56
CA ILE A 170 5.10 30.09 2.76
C ILE A 170 4.10 31.20 2.44
N SER A 171 2.86 31.09 2.92
CA SER A 171 1.84 32.14 2.74
C SER A 171 2.31 33.47 3.33
N GLU A 172 2.07 34.57 2.63
CA GLU A 172 2.54 35.91 3.04
C GLU A 172 2.02 36.35 4.42
N ASP A 173 0.84 35.88 4.80
CA ASP A 173 0.17 36.20 6.06
C ASP A 173 0.42 35.14 7.16
N TYR A 174 1.25 34.13 6.89
CA TYR A 174 1.56 33.11 7.89
C TYR A 174 2.40 33.66 9.04
N ILE A 175 1.88 33.52 10.26
CA ILE A 175 2.58 33.88 11.49
C ILE A 175 2.76 32.60 12.31
N PRO A 176 3.99 32.06 12.39
CA PRO A 176 4.24 30.85 13.17
C PRO A 176 3.97 31.13 14.66
N ASP A 177 3.36 30.18 15.35
CA ASP A 177 3.17 30.23 16.78
C ASP A 177 4.53 30.21 17.54
N SER A 178 4.48 30.50 18.85
CA SER A 178 5.70 30.61 19.65
C SER A 178 6.45 29.26 19.76
N GLU A 179 5.74 28.14 19.79
CA GLU A 179 6.33 26.82 19.89
C GLU A 179 7.06 26.47 18.60
N VAL A 180 6.45 26.71 17.46
CA VAL A 180 7.07 26.49 16.14
C VAL A 180 8.30 27.37 15.95
N LYS A 181 8.22 28.66 16.34
CA LYS A 181 9.37 29.58 16.30
C LYS A 181 10.57 29.07 17.10
N GLU A 182 10.30 28.56 18.29
CA GLU A 182 11.34 28.08 19.20
C GLU A 182 11.96 26.76 18.72
N LYS A 183 11.14 25.88 18.21
CA LYS A 183 11.54 24.50 17.85
C LYS A 183 11.94 24.32 16.39
N ALA A 184 11.66 25.25 15.49
CA ALA A 184 11.82 25.09 14.05
C ALA A 184 13.17 24.49 13.63
N ALA A 185 14.29 25.02 14.21
CA ALA A 185 15.63 24.54 13.91
C ALA A 185 15.98 23.19 14.56
N SER A 186 15.18 22.72 15.51
CA SER A 186 15.42 21.46 16.24
C SER A 186 14.62 20.28 15.69
N TYR A 187 13.68 20.51 14.77
CA TYR A 187 12.95 19.41 14.14
C TYR A 187 13.87 18.55 13.28
N THR A 188 13.74 17.25 13.43
CA THR A 188 14.59 16.25 12.74
C THR A 188 13.91 15.63 11.54
N GLY A 189 12.59 15.74 11.45
CA GLY A 189 11.78 15.19 10.38
C GLY A 189 10.32 15.63 10.53
N VAL A 190 9.45 15.16 9.65
CA VAL A 190 8.02 15.38 9.71
C VAL A 190 7.28 14.04 9.66
N ILE A 191 6.31 13.87 10.54
CA ILE A 191 5.36 12.75 10.52
C ILE A 191 4.00 13.29 10.10
N ILE A 192 3.43 12.73 9.04
CA ILE A 192 2.06 13.03 8.62
C ILE A 192 1.15 11.88 9.08
N ASP A 193 0.30 12.17 10.05
CA ASP A 193 -0.69 11.23 10.55
C ASP A 193 -1.92 11.21 9.65
N ALA A 194 -2.07 10.15 8.88
CA ALA A 194 -3.23 9.86 8.04
C ALA A 194 -3.97 8.59 8.48
N GLU A 195 -3.79 8.18 9.75
CA GLU A 195 -4.46 7.00 10.31
C GLU A 195 -5.99 7.09 10.11
N GLY A 196 -6.57 6.00 9.62
CA GLY A 196 -8.01 5.88 9.37
C GLY A 196 -8.53 6.61 8.12
N LEU A 197 -7.69 7.32 7.36
CA LEU A 197 -8.09 8.02 6.14
C LEU A 197 -8.00 7.13 4.88
N GLY A 198 -7.49 5.91 4.98
CA GLY A 198 -7.36 4.99 3.85
C GLY A 198 -6.21 5.33 2.90
N LEU A 199 -5.10 5.85 3.44
CA LEU A 199 -3.89 6.13 2.66
C LEU A 199 -3.30 4.84 2.09
N GLU A 200 -3.05 4.81 0.80
CA GLU A 200 -2.38 3.71 0.11
C GLU A 200 -0.89 4.03 -0.13
N GLY A 201 -0.06 2.97 -0.18
CA GLY A 201 1.37 3.14 -0.46
C GLY A 201 1.65 3.36 -1.95
N THR A 202 2.64 4.21 -2.25
CA THR A 202 3.12 4.49 -3.61
C THR A 202 4.62 4.84 -3.60
N PHE A 203 5.27 4.79 -4.76
CA PHE A 203 6.66 5.21 -4.90
C PHE A 203 6.83 6.73 -5.01
N SER A 204 5.78 7.45 -5.40
CA SER A 204 5.82 8.90 -5.61
C SER A 204 4.68 9.63 -4.89
N PRO A 205 4.63 9.58 -3.54
CA PRO A 205 3.63 10.30 -2.77
C PRO A 205 3.91 11.79 -2.73
N VAL A 206 2.84 12.58 -2.56
CA VAL A 206 2.90 14.03 -2.44
C VAL A 206 2.17 14.48 -1.17
N ILE A 207 2.73 15.47 -0.49
CA ILE A 207 2.02 16.25 0.54
C ILE A 207 1.44 17.48 -0.16
N TYR A 208 0.11 17.61 -0.14
CA TYR A 208 -0.62 18.80 -0.59
C TYR A 208 -1.23 19.53 0.59
N ASP A 209 -1.47 20.84 0.44
CA ASP A 209 -2.45 21.51 1.29
C ASP A 209 -3.85 21.44 0.66
N VAL A 210 -4.85 21.89 1.43
CA VAL A 210 -6.27 21.91 0.98
C VAL A 210 -6.52 22.79 -0.24
N ASN A 211 -5.63 23.72 -0.58
CA ASN A 211 -5.68 24.56 -1.78
C ASN A 211 -5.00 23.88 -2.99
N GLY A 212 -4.37 22.71 -2.79
CA GLY A 212 -3.67 21.96 -3.83
C GLY A 212 -2.21 22.39 -4.05
N ARG A 213 -1.65 23.27 -3.17
CA ARG A 213 -0.23 23.60 -3.18
C ARG A 213 0.56 22.35 -2.75
N ALA A 214 1.52 21.91 -3.56
CA ALA A 214 2.39 20.80 -3.25
C ALA A 214 3.49 21.24 -2.27
N ILE A 215 3.52 20.64 -1.08
CA ILE A 215 4.48 20.93 -0.03
C ILE A 215 5.74 20.06 -0.18
N TYR A 216 5.56 18.79 -0.56
CA TYR A 216 6.64 17.82 -0.75
C TYR A 216 6.28 16.85 -1.87
N GLY A 217 7.25 16.45 -2.68
CA GLY A 217 7.06 15.53 -3.79
C GLY A 217 8.36 15.18 -4.51
N MET A 218 8.27 14.39 -5.59
CA MET A 218 9.41 13.76 -6.26
C MET A 218 10.30 14.70 -7.06
N ARG A 219 9.87 15.90 -7.47
CA ARG A 219 10.57 16.71 -8.48
C ARG A 219 12.06 16.91 -8.21
N ASN A 220 12.45 17.14 -6.98
CA ASN A 220 13.84 17.46 -6.61
C ASN A 220 14.48 16.34 -5.77
N ILE A 221 13.95 15.12 -5.85
CA ILE A 221 14.49 13.98 -5.11
C ILE A 221 15.42 13.19 -6.02
N ASP A 222 16.57 12.85 -5.49
CA ASP A 222 17.48 11.90 -6.12
C ASP A 222 16.78 10.56 -6.34
N LYS A 223 16.68 10.14 -7.60
CA LYS A 223 16.05 8.88 -7.99
C LYS A 223 16.75 7.66 -7.36
N ASP A 224 18.07 7.70 -7.19
CA ASP A 224 18.82 6.62 -6.56
C ASP A 224 18.46 6.48 -5.08
N PHE A 225 18.23 7.61 -4.40
CA PHE A 225 17.71 7.61 -3.04
C PHE A 225 16.30 7.02 -2.99
N ALA A 226 15.40 7.45 -3.87
CA ALA A 226 14.02 6.95 -3.92
C ALA A 226 13.98 5.44 -4.23
N ILE A 227 14.88 4.94 -5.09
CA ILE A 227 15.02 3.52 -5.39
C ILE A 227 15.51 2.74 -4.17
N SER A 228 16.48 3.29 -3.43
CA SER A 228 17.14 2.56 -2.34
C SER A 228 16.37 2.58 -1.03
N GLN A 229 15.64 3.66 -0.73
CA GLN A 229 15.02 3.91 0.58
C GLN A 229 13.58 4.44 0.51
N GLY A 230 13.06 4.72 -0.69
CA GLY A 230 11.76 5.38 -0.87
C GLY A 230 11.79 6.88 -0.55
N MET A 231 10.85 7.62 -1.09
CA MET A 231 10.68 9.06 -0.83
C MET A 231 10.23 9.34 0.59
N VAL A 232 9.34 8.51 1.09
CA VAL A 232 8.81 8.54 2.46
C VAL A 232 8.96 7.16 3.08
N GLU A 233 8.93 7.08 4.39
CA GLU A 233 8.71 5.86 5.11
C GLU A 233 7.23 5.76 5.48
N TYR A 234 6.65 4.57 5.34
CA TYR A 234 5.29 4.30 5.81
C TYR A 234 5.34 3.60 7.16
N SER A 235 4.42 3.94 8.05
CA SER A 235 4.28 3.37 9.38
C SER A 235 2.84 2.97 9.65
N SER A 236 2.63 1.92 10.44
CA SER A 236 1.31 1.43 10.82
C SER A 236 0.63 2.28 11.90
N ASP A 237 1.42 3.03 12.67
CA ASP A 237 0.92 3.86 13.77
C ASP A 237 1.92 4.97 14.14
N LEU A 238 1.44 5.96 14.92
CA LEU A 238 2.24 7.10 15.36
C LEU A 238 3.41 6.71 16.27
N GLN A 239 3.29 5.67 17.07
CA GLN A 239 4.35 5.25 17.99
C GLN A 239 5.52 4.65 17.20
N ALA A 240 5.22 3.81 16.21
CA ALA A 240 6.21 3.26 15.29
C ALA A 240 6.86 4.38 14.47
N ALA A 241 6.07 5.33 13.93
CA ALA A 241 6.57 6.49 13.20
C ALA A 241 7.52 7.37 14.05
N ALA A 242 7.16 7.66 15.30
CA ALA A 242 7.99 8.44 16.21
C ALA A 242 9.29 7.73 16.62
N SER A 243 9.33 6.40 16.49
CA SER A 243 10.52 5.58 16.75
C SER A 243 11.39 5.36 15.50
N SER A 244 10.92 5.83 14.34
CA SER A 244 11.64 5.68 13.08
C SER A 244 12.94 6.49 13.06
N SER A 245 14.00 5.87 12.59
CA SER A 245 15.27 6.57 12.36
C SER A 245 15.15 7.67 11.30
N ARG A 246 14.19 7.55 10.38
CA ARG A 246 13.92 8.57 9.36
C ARG A 246 13.30 9.83 9.95
N ALA A 247 12.35 9.70 10.88
CA ALA A 247 11.76 10.84 11.58
C ALA A 247 12.75 11.52 12.52
N GLY A 248 13.72 10.76 13.04
CA GLY A 248 14.71 11.24 13.99
C GLY A 248 14.13 11.42 15.40
N ALA A 249 14.88 12.13 16.26
CA ALA A 249 14.57 12.22 17.68
C ALA A 249 13.49 13.26 18.04
N ASN A 250 13.24 14.23 17.17
CA ASN A 250 12.30 15.35 17.42
C ASN A 250 11.50 15.68 16.15
N PRO A 251 10.60 14.79 15.69
CA PRO A 251 9.79 15.06 14.50
C PRO A 251 8.70 16.08 14.75
N LEU A 252 8.39 16.89 13.73
CA LEU A 252 7.17 17.67 13.64
C LEU A 252 6.02 16.73 13.27
N VAL A 253 5.00 16.63 14.13
CA VAL A 253 3.82 15.78 13.88
C VAL A 253 2.68 16.65 13.35
N ILE A 254 2.16 16.28 12.18
CA ILE A 254 1.04 16.95 11.51
C ILE A 254 -0.05 15.94 11.23
N LYS A 255 -1.31 16.31 11.51
CA LYS A 255 -2.46 15.48 11.18
C LYS A 255 -2.96 15.81 9.77
N ALA A 256 -3.08 14.79 8.92
CA ALA A 256 -3.71 14.95 7.62
C ALA A 256 -5.21 15.25 7.78
N VAL A 257 -5.75 16.14 6.95
CA VAL A 257 -7.18 16.42 6.89
C VAL A 257 -7.92 15.49 5.94
N SER A 258 -7.23 14.98 4.94
CA SER A 258 -7.74 13.99 3.99
C SER A 258 -6.61 13.31 3.22
N VAL A 259 -6.97 12.35 2.39
CA VAL A 259 -6.11 11.75 1.36
C VAL A 259 -6.72 11.97 -0.01
N ARG A 260 -5.90 11.94 -1.06
CA ARG A 260 -6.36 12.12 -2.45
C ARG A 260 -5.54 11.29 -3.43
N GLY A 261 -6.18 10.97 -4.56
CA GLY A 261 -5.52 10.41 -5.74
C GLY A 261 -5.04 11.50 -6.71
N GLY A 262 -4.75 11.12 -7.93
CA GLY A 262 -4.55 12.02 -9.06
C GLY A 262 -5.86 12.56 -9.62
N ALA A 263 -5.79 13.35 -10.68
CA ALA A 263 -6.96 13.96 -11.32
C ALA A 263 -7.94 12.93 -11.87
N ASN A 264 -7.44 11.77 -12.30
CA ASN A 264 -8.21 10.69 -12.92
C ASN A 264 -8.17 9.38 -12.12
N SER A 265 -7.72 9.41 -10.87
CA SER A 265 -7.54 8.21 -10.04
C SER A 265 -8.28 8.32 -8.71
N VAL A 266 -8.87 7.21 -8.29
CA VAL A 266 -9.48 7.05 -6.96
C VAL A 266 -8.49 6.55 -5.91
N ASN A 267 -7.25 6.25 -6.31
CA ASN A 267 -6.23 5.70 -5.41
C ASN A 267 -5.69 6.79 -4.48
N CYS A 268 -5.98 6.68 -3.21
CA CYS A 268 -5.67 7.68 -2.18
C CYS A 268 -4.21 7.55 -1.71
N VAL A 269 -3.26 7.94 -2.56
CA VAL A 269 -1.81 7.79 -2.32
C VAL A 269 -1.12 9.07 -1.81
N ASN A 270 -1.81 10.22 -1.87
CA ASN A 270 -1.28 11.51 -1.44
C ASN A 270 -1.99 11.98 -0.17
N VAL A 271 -1.28 12.67 0.68
CA VAL A 271 -1.83 13.27 1.90
C VAL A 271 -2.16 14.73 1.69
N VAL A 272 -3.22 15.21 2.34
CA VAL A 272 -3.63 16.61 2.32
C VAL A 272 -3.62 17.14 3.74
N VAL A 273 -2.94 18.27 3.96
CA VAL A 273 -2.86 18.98 5.24
C VAL A 273 -3.60 20.31 5.16
N SER A 274 -3.83 20.98 6.29
CA SER A 274 -4.34 22.35 6.28
C SER A 274 -3.33 23.32 5.63
N VAL A 275 -3.77 24.50 5.20
CA VAL A 275 -2.84 25.54 4.72
C VAL A 275 -1.86 25.92 5.81
N GLU A 276 -2.34 26.12 7.04
CA GLU A 276 -1.54 26.47 8.20
C GLU A 276 -0.48 25.39 8.51
N ASP A 277 -0.84 24.11 8.45
CA ASP A 277 0.11 23.02 8.66
C ASP A 277 1.12 22.91 7.50
N GLY A 278 0.68 23.18 6.26
CA GLY A 278 1.58 23.30 5.12
C GLY A 278 2.63 24.40 5.33
N ASP A 279 2.21 25.58 5.76
CA ASP A 279 3.11 26.70 6.08
C ASP A 279 4.01 26.39 7.28
N LYS A 280 3.50 25.69 8.29
CA LYS A 280 4.27 25.20 9.45
C LYS A 280 5.39 24.26 9.03
N ILE A 281 5.10 23.30 8.13
CA ILE A 281 6.10 22.37 7.58
C ILE A 281 7.19 23.16 6.84
N LEU A 282 6.80 24.08 5.96
CA LEU A 282 7.73 24.87 5.17
C LEU A 282 8.61 25.77 6.03
N TYR A 283 8.01 26.46 7.02
CA TYR A 283 8.75 27.30 7.96
C TYR A 283 9.77 26.50 8.79
N ALA A 284 9.35 25.33 9.29
CA ALA A 284 10.26 24.43 10.00
C ALA A 284 11.38 23.94 9.07
N ASN A 285 11.04 23.60 7.83
CA ASN A 285 12.00 23.13 6.84
C ASN A 285 13.06 24.17 6.49
N GLU A 286 12.73 25.46 6.38
CA GLU A 286 13.72 26.53 6.16
C GLU A 286 14.82 26.56 7.23
N LYS A 287 14.55 26.06 8.43
CA LYS A 287 15.47 26.10 9.58
C LYS A 287 16.16 24.74 9.80
N SER A 288 15.54 23.64 9.43
CA SER A 288 15.98 22.28 9.74
C SER A 288 16.40 21.46 8.52
N SER A 289 16.00 21.86 7.31
CA SER A 289 16.20 21.12 6.06
C SER A 289 15.66 19.68 6.10
N MET A 290 14.58 19.44 6.86
CA MET A 290 14.03 18.08 7.06
C MET A 290 13.46 17.48 5.78
N LEU A 291 12.91 18.28 4.86
CA LEU A 291 12.39 17.80 3.58
C LEU A 291 13.52 17.48 2.60
N GLU A 292 14.56 18.32 2.52
CA GLU A 292 15.77 18.06 1.72
C GLU A 292 16.49 16.80 2.20
N ASN A 293 16.46 16.53 3.52
CA ASN A 293 17.00 15.31 4.12
C ASN A 293 16.08 14.10 3.94
N LYS A 294 14.89 14.24 3.29
CA LYS A 294 13.89 13.19 3.08
C LYS A 294 13.41 12.56 4.39
N ALA A 295 13.45 13.33 5.47
CA ALA A 295 13.04 12.89 6.80
C ALA A 295 11.51 12.96 6.96
N VAL A 296 10.80 12.23 6.11
CA VAL A 296 9.33 12.24 5.99
C VAL A 296 8.77 10.84 6.25
N VAL A 297 7.83 10.76 7.17
CA VAL A 297 7.12 9.51 7.53
C VAL A 297 5.62 9.73 7.40
N PHE A 298 4.93 8.80 6.79
CA PHE A 298 3.46 8.76 6.72
C PHE A 298 2.92 7.64 7.60
N VAL A 299 1.96 7.95 8.44
CA VAL A 299 1.15 6.96 9.17
C VAL A 299 -0.11 6.67 8.36
N LYS A 300 -0.42 5.37 8.16
CA LYS A 300 -1.57 4.97 7.33
C LYS A 300 -2.49 3.95 8.01
#